data_f60054f3cc0c217871624cc7ddd26a48
#
_entry.id   f60054f3cc0c217871624cc7ddd26a48
#
_cell.length_a   1.000
_cell.length_b   1.000
_cell.length_c   1.000
_cell.angle_alpha   90.00
_cell.angle_beta   90.00
_cell.angle_gamma   90.00
#
_symmetry.space_group_name_H-M   'P 1'
#
loop_
_entity.id
_entity.type
_entity.pdbx_description
1 polymer ?
#
loop_
_entity_poly.entity_id
_entity_poly.type
_entity_poly.pdbx_seq_one_letter_code
_entity_poly.pdbx_strand_id
1 'polypeptide(L)'
;DEQIGLEQTPDEFVNKLVQVFREVRRILKDDGTLWLNLGDSYGDKQLFGIPWRVAFALQADGWYLRQDIIWSKPNPMPEPVKDRCTKSHEYIFLLSKSPKYYYDHEAIKEDCSESNIQDFMRRKTLNNKGKGSGTYEEARPDLARSRSDYMPSDFKRNKRSVWEVTTKPYSGAHFATYPPDLIEPCILAGCPEGGVVLDPFGGSGTTAGVALKHKRKAILCELNPDYANMVDDRIKDIFPHVNQYDLLDILEE
;
A
#
# COMPACT_ATOMS: atom_id res chain seq x y z
N ASP A 1 10.04 15.59 24.44
CA ASP A 1 10.03 14.47 23.51
C ASP A 1 9.11 14.80 22.34
N GLU A 2 9.69 14.88 21.13
CA GLU A 2 8.96 15.23 19.91
C GLU A 2 8.44 13.99 19.17
N GLN A 3 8.62 12.79 19.73
CA GLN A 3 8.19 11.53 19.13
C GLN A 3 6.67 11.44 19.08
N ILE A 4 6.11 11.17 17.91
CA ILE A 4 4.69 10.87 17.71
C ILE A 4 4.42 9.42 18.15
N GLY A 5 3.29 9.18 18.82
CA GLY A 5 2.91 7.88 19.38
C GLY A 5 3.04 7.80 20.91
N LEU A 6 3.42 8.91 21.56
CA LEU A 6 3.50 9.03 23.02
C LEU A 6 2.42 9.95 23.60
N GLU A 7 1.42 10.31 22.82
CA GLU A 7 0.29 11.15 23.23
C GLU A 7 -0.55 10.45 24.28
N GLN A 8 -1.16 11.27 25.17
CA GLN A 8 -1.99 10.74 26.26
C GLN A 8 -3.33 10.21 25.77
N THR A 9 -3.82 10.72 24.64
CA THR A 9 -5.12 10.36 24.08
C THR A 9 -5.04 10.03 22.59
N PRO A 10 -5.92 9.14 22.08
CA PRO A 10 -6.04 8.89 20.65
C PRO A 10 -6.30 10.15 19.82
N ASP A 11 -7.06 11.10 20.34
CA ASP A 11 -7.40 12.32 19.61
C ASP A 11 -6.20 13.25 19.47
N GLU A 12 -5.32 13.36 20.48
CA GLU A 12 -4.06 14.10 20.38
C GLU A 12 -3.14 13.49 19.33
N PHE A 13 -3.01 12.17 19.30
CA PHE A 13 -2.26 11.44 18.28
C PHE A 13 -2.79 11.73 16.87
N VAL A 14 -4.10 11.60 16.68
CA VAL A 14 -4.76 11.88 15.39
C VAL A 14 -4.49 13.32 14.95
N ASN A 15 -4.63 14.29 15.86
CA ASN A 15 -4.40 15.70 15.57
C ASN A 15 -2.94 15.98 15.15
N LYS A 16 -1.96 15.36 15.78
CA LYS A 16 -0.56 15.48 15.40
C LYS A 16 -0.31 14.91 14.00
N LEU A 17 -0.84 13.74 13.69
CA LEU A 17 -0.73 13.16 12.34
C LEU A 17 -1.37 14.06 11.28
N VAL A 18 -2.53 14.65 11.55
CA VAL A 18 -3.15 15.60 10.62
C VAL A 18 -2.22 16.79 10.35
N GLN A 19 -1.53 17.32 11.36
CA GLN A 19 -0.57 18.41 11.18
C GLN A 19 0.59 18.00 10.27
N VAL A 20 1.18 16.82 10.48
CA VAL A 20 2.24 16.29 9.63
C VAL A 20 1.75 16.13 8.19
N PHE A 21 0.57 15.53 8.00
CA PHE A 21 0.05 15.28 6.65
C PHE A 21 -0.48 16.54 5.95
N ARG A 22 -0.73 17.64 6.65
CA ARG A 22 -0.90 18.97 6.02
C ARG A 22 0.37 19.42 5.33
N GLU A 23 1.53 19.26 5.98
CA GLU A 23 2.82 19.62 5.37
C GLU A 23 3.15 18.69 4.19
N VAL A 24 2.90 17.39 4.33
CA VAL A 24 3.00 16.44 3.22
C VAL A 24 2.11 16.88 2.05
N ARG A 25 0.84 17.24 2.33
CA ARG A 25 -0.09 17.72 1.31
C ARG A 25 0.39 19.01 0.63
N ARG A 26 1.02 19.90 1.38
CA ARG A 26 1.56 21.16 0.85
C ARG A 26 2.63 20.93 -0.21
N ILE A 27 3.54 19.97 0.02
CA ILE A 27 4.68 19.70 -0.87
C ILE A 27 4.40 18.61 -1.91
N LEU A 28 3.40 17.78 -1.69
CA LEU A 28 2.99 16.73 -2.64
C LEU A 28 2.52 17.38 -3.95
N LYS A 29 2.89 16.79 -5.10
CA LYS A 29 2.37 17.19 -6.41
C LYS A 29 0.83 17.12 -6.44
N ASP A 30 0.20 17.89 -7.33
CA ASP A 30 -1.27 17.94 -7.41
C ASP A 30 -1.89 16.61 -7.83
N ASP A 31 -1.15 15.81 -8.60
CA ASP A 31 -1.51 14.45 -9.00
C ASP A 31 -0.87 13.36 -8.12
N GLY A 32 -0.16 13.75 -7.05
CA GLY A 32 0.48 12.81 -6.14
C GLY A 32 -0.48 12.05 -5.23
N THR A 33 -0.02 10.92 -4.70
CA THR A 33 -0.77 10.05 -3.81
C THR A 33 -0.06 9.87 -2.47
N LEU A 34 -0.85 9.67 -1.41
CA LEU A 34 -0.39 9.27 -0.09
C LEU A 34 -0.87 7.83 0.18
N TRP A 35 0.06 6.96 0.56
CA TRP A 35 -0.20 5.59 0.98
C TRP A 35 0.16 5.46 2.46
N LEU A 36 -0.84 5.37 3.31
CA LEU A 36 -0.69 5.46 4.76
C LEU A 36 -0.95 4.10 5.42
N ASN A 37 0.11 3.45 5.89
CA ASN A 37 -0.02 2.21 6.68
C ASN A 37 -0.20 2.56 8.16
N LEU A 38 -1.21 1.99 8.78
CA LEU A 38 -1.50 2.15 10.21
C LEU A 38 -1.98 0.85 10.84
N GLY A 39 -1.36 0.52 11.98
CA GLY A 39 -1.86 -0.47 12.92
C GLY A 39 -2.80 0.17 13.95
N ASP A 40 -3.65 -0.66 14.55
CA ASP A 40 -4.53 -0.24 15.65
C ASP A 40 -4.04 -0.79 16.99
N SER A 41 -4.42 -0.17 18.07
CA SER A 41 -4.05 -0.55 19.43
C SER A 41 -5.27 -0.66 20.35
N TYR A 42 -5.04 -1.22 21.53
CA TYR A 42 -6.03 -1.41 22.56
C TYR A 42 -5.64 -0.66 23.84
N GLY A 43 -6.62 -0.11 24.53
CA GLY A 43 -6.50 0.38 25.89
C GLY A 43 -7.72 -0.05 26.69
N ASP A 44 -7.53 -0.57 27.89
CA ASP A 44 -8.59 -1.09 28.78
C ASP A 44 -9.55 -2.05 28.08
N LYS A 45 -9.01 -2.95 27.27
CA LYS A 45 -9.75 -3.90 26.41
C LYS A 45 -10.59 -3.26 25.28
N GLN A 46 -10.52 -1.96 25.09
CA GLN A 46 -11.22 -1.26 24.03
C GLN A 46 -10.28 -1.04 22.84
N LEU A 47 -10.75 -1.37 21.64
CA LEU A 47 -10.06 -1.05 20.38
C LEU A 47 -10.19 0.45 20.11
N PHE A 48 -9.07 1.14 19.90
CA PHE A 48 -9.09 2.60 19.70
C PHE A 48 -9.60 3.02 18.33
N GLY A 49 -9.48 2.17 17.32
CA GLY A 49 -9.91 2.50 15.95
C GLY A 49 -9.01 3.55 15.28
N ILE A 50 -7.74 3.61 15.67
CA ILE A 50 -6.77 4.61 15.20
C ILE A 50 -6.72 4.72 13.68
N PRO A 51 -6.61 3.64 12.89
CA PRO A 51 -6.49 3.75 11.44
C PRO A 51 -7.64 4.53 10.81
N TRP A 52 -8.87 4.20 11.19
CA TRP A 52 -10.06 4.86 10.65
C TRP A 52 -10.27 6.28 11.20
N ARG A 53 -9.91 6.54 12.46
CA ARG A 53 -9.94 7.91 13.00
C ARG A 53 -9.01 8.83 12.22
N VAL A 54 -7.78 8.38 11.93
CA VAL A 54 -6.83 9.14 11.13
C VAL A 54 -7.33 9.32 9.69
N ALA A 55 -7.84 8.26 9.05
CA ALA A 55 -8.36 8.34 7.69
C ALA A 55 -9.51 9.36 7.57
N PHE A 56 -10.46 9.35 8.50
CA PHE A 56 -11.57 10.31 8.52
C PHE A 56 -11.11 11.72 8.87
N ALA A 57 -10.15 11.88 9.77
CA ALA A 57 -9.60 13.20 10.10
C ALA A 57 -8.86 13.82 8.89
N LEU A 58 -8.08 13.03 8.17
CA LEU A 58 -7.44 13.48 6.91
C LEU A 58 -8.48 13.80 5.84
N GLN A 59 -9.53 12.99 5.70
CA GLN A 59 -10.62 13.29 4.79
C GLN A 59 -11.31 14.62 5.14
N ALA A 60 -11.58 14.87 6.42
CA ALA A 60 -12.12 16.14 6.90
C ALA A 60 -11.16 17.31 6.68
N ASP A 61 -9.83 17.06 6.68
CA ASP A 61 -8.78 18.05 6.40
C ASP A 61 -8.55 18.29 4.89
N GLY A 62 -9.39 17.69 4.03
CA GLY A 62 -9.43 17.98 2.58
C GLY A 62 -8.68 16.97 1.71
N TRP A 63 -8.22 15.84 2.25
CA TRP A 63 -7.75 14.72 1.46
C TRP A 63 -8.92 13.94 0.84
N TYR A 64 -8.73 13.41 -0.35
CA TYR A 64 -9.64 12.44 -0.95
C TYR A 64 -9.26 11.04 -0.47
N LEU A 65 -10.04 10.44 0.43
CA LEU A 65 -9.90 9.04 0.81
C LEU A 65 -10.40 8.16 -0.34
N ARG A 66 -9.48 7.48 -1.02
CA ARG A 66 -9.77 6.74 -2.25
C ARG A 66 -10.05 5.27 -2.02
N GLN A 67 -9.28 4.65 -1.12
CA GLN A 67 -9.40 3.21 -0.85
C GLN A 67 -8.79 2.87 0.50
N ASP A 68 -9.38 1.89 1.15
CA ASP A 68 -8.78 1.09 2.21
C ASP A 68 -8.23 -0.21 1.63
N ILE A 69 -7.08 -0.63 2.11
CA ILE A 69 -6.41 -1.86 1.73
C ILE A 69 -6.06 -2.59 3.03
N ILE A 70 -6.32 -3.89 3.06
CA ILE A 70 -5.99 -4.75 4.18
C ILE A 70 -4.63 -5.42 3.92
N TRP A 71 -3.67 -5.13 4.76
CA TRP A 71 -2.48 -5.97 4.86
C TRP A 71 -2.80 -7.16 5.76
N SER A 72 -3.05 -8.31 5.17
CA SER A 72 -3.24 -9.59 5.86
C SER A 72 -1.87 -10.23 6.15
N LYS A 73 -1.62 -10.51 7.43
CA LYS A 73 -0.37 -11.10 7.93
C LYS A 73 -0.56 -12.60 8.14
N PRO A 74 -0.05 -13.48 7.27
CA PRO A 74 -0.17 -14.94 7.47
C PRO A 74 0.52 -15.45 8.73
N ASN A 75 1.55 -14.72 9.19
CA ASN A 75 2.34 -15.01 10.38
C ASN A 75 2.26 -13.88 11.42
N PRO A 76 1.06 -13.57 11.97
CA PRO A 76 0.93 -12.54 12.98
C PRO A 76 1.66 -12.94 14.25
N MET A 77 2.11 -11.96 15.04
CA MET A 77 2.64 -12.24 16.36
C MET A 77 1.55 -12.87 17.25
N PRO A 78 1.83 -13.98 17.94
CA PRO A 78 0.85 -14.60 18.84
C PRO A 78 0.44 -13.63 19.96
N GLU A 79 -0.86 -13.56 20.23
CA GLU A 79 -1.41 -12.77 21.34
C GLU A 79 -2.02 -13.70 22.37
N PRO A 80 -1.68 -13.56 23.67
CA PRO A 80 -2.20 -14.42 24.74
C PRO A 80 -3.63 -13.99 25.18
N VAL A 81 -4.51 -13.67 24.23
CA VAL A 81 -5.88 -13.21 24.46
C VAL A 81 -6.86 -14.36 24.27
N LYS A 82 -7.95 -14.37 25.05
CA LYS A 82 -8.97 -15.43 25.02
C LYS A 82 -10.39 -14.90 24.76
N ASP A 83 -10.56 -13.59 24.73
CA ASP A 83 -11.84 -12.91 24.61
C ASP A 83 -12.02 -12.20 23.26
N ARG A 84 -11.07 -12.34 22.35
CA ARG A 84 -11.14 -11.86 20.96
C ARG A 84 -10.19 -12.66 20.07
N CYS A 85 -10.33 -12.48 18.76
CA CYS A 85 -9.39 -13.05 17.80
C CYS A 85 -8.02 -12.38 17.89
N THR A 86 -6.96 -13.13 17.55
CA THR A 86 -5.62 -12.58 17.31
C THR A 86 -5.67 -11.60 16.15
N LYS A 87 -5.10 -10.41 16.34
CA LYS A 87 -5.05 -9.39 15.28
C LYS A 87 -4.03 -9.79 14.22
N SER A 88 -4.50 -10.00 13.00
CA SER A 88 -3.68 -10.50 11.89
C SER A 88 -3.66 -9.57 10.68
N HIS A 89 -4.05 -8.31 10.85
CA HIS A 89 -4.04 -7.33 9.76
C HIS A 89 -3.74 -5.91 10.23
N GLU A 90 -3.31 -5.10 9.28
CA GLU A 90 -3.24 -3.64 9.36
C GLU A 90 -3.94 -3.01 8.15
N TYR A 91 -4.10 -1.70 8.19
CA TYR A 91 -4.71 -0.94 7.11
C TYR A 91 -3.65 -0.16 6.33
N ILE A 92 -3.84 -0.07 5.01
CA ILE A 92 -3.18 0.90 4.16
C ILE A 92 -4.27 1.75 3.53
N PHE A 93 -4.21 3.05 3.69
CA PHE A 93 -5.15 3.97 3.05
C PHE A 93 -4.49 4.65 1.87
N LEU A 94 -5.16 4.61 0.72
CA LEU A 94 -4.82 5.43 -0.43
C LEU A 94 -5.57 6.75 -0.35
N LEU A 95 -4.82 7.85 -0.28
CA LEU A 95 -5.37 9.20 -0.30
C LEU A 95 -4.72 10.01 -1.44
N SER A 96 -5.42 11.05 -1.90
CA SER A 96 -4.94 11.96 -2.93
C SER A 96 -5.35 13.41 -2.64
N LYS A 97 -4.69 14.39 -3.28
CA LYS A 97 -5.04 15.82 -3.16
C LYS A 97 -6.32 16.17 -3.90
N SER A 98 -6.62 15.43 -4.96
CA SER A 98 -7.75 15.71 -5.86
C SER A 98 -8.36 14.42 -6.39
N PRO A 99 -9.54 14.46 -7.03
CA PRO A 99 -10.13 13.29 -7.66
C PRO A 99 -9.33 12.77 -8.87
N LYS A 100 -8.43 13.59 -9.43
CA LYS A 100 -7.51 13.21 -10.50
C LYS A 100 -6.11 13.08 -9.92
N TYR A 101 -5.50 11.91 -10.02
CA TYR A 101 -4.18 11.62 -9.49
C TYR A 101 -3.50 10.56 -10.36
N TYR A 102 -2.17 10.47 -10.22
CA TYR A 102 -1.41 9.42 -10.88
C TYR A 102 -1.67 8.07 -10.23
N TYR A 103 -1.98 7.07 -11.05
CA TYR A 103 -2.14 5.69 -10.59
C TYR A 103 -1.84 4.71 -11.73
N ASP A 104 -0.70 4.03 -11.65
CA ASP A 104 -0.32 3.00 -12.61
C ASP A 104 -0.88 1.64 -12.18
N HIS A 105 -2.08 1.32 -12.64
CA HIS A 105 -2.71 0.05 -12.35
C HIS A 105 -2.06 -1.13 -13.08
N GLU A 106 -1.42 -0.88 -14.23
CA GLU A 106 -0.74 -1.92 -15.01
C GLU A 106 0.48 -2.46 -14.27
N ALA A 107 1.26 -1.57 -13.62
CA ALA A 107 2.47 -1.93 -12.90
C ALA A 107 2.23 -2.88 -11.71
N ILE A 108 1.00 -2.90 -11.18
CA ILE A 108 0.65 -3.70 -10.00
C ILE A 108 -0.40 -4.78 -10.24
N LYS A 109 -0.70 -5.09 -11.51
CA LYS A 109 -1.62 -6.19 -11.83
C LYS A 109 -1.14 -7.50 -11.21
N GLU A 110 -2.08 -8.31 -10.76
CA GLU A 110 -1.84 -9.66 -10.27
C GLU A 110 -2.33 -10.72 -11.26
N ASP A 111 -1.72 -11.89 -11.23
CA ASP A 111 -2.10 -13.00 -12.09
C ASP A 111 -3.50 -13.51 -11.72
N CYS A 112 -4.26 -13.91 -12.74
CA CYS A 112 -5.51 -14.63 -12.54
C CYS A 112 -5.22 -16.04 -12.01
N SER A 113 -6.07 -16.57 -11.13
CA SER A 113 -5.95 -17.96 -10.70
C SER A 113 -6.17 -18.92 -11.87
N GLU A 114 -5.49 -20.06 -11.85
CA GLU A 114 -5.65 -21.10 -12.87
C GLU A 114 -7.12 -21.51 -13.06
N SER A 115 -7.89 -21.62 -11.97
CA SER A 115 -9.30 -21.92 -12.03
C SER A 115 -10.11 -20.89 -12.81
N ASN A 116 -9.79 -19.60 -12.66
CA ASN A 116 -10.46 -18.52 -13.40
C ASN A 116 -10.09 -18.57 -14.89
N ILE A 117 -8.82 -18.87 -15.19
CA ILE A 117 -8.34 -19.02 -16.57
C ILE A 117 -9.03 -20.22 -17.24
N GLN A 118 -9.10 -21.37 -16.56
CA GLN A 118 -9.77 -22.57 -17.07
C GLN A 118 -11.26 -22.33 -17.30
N ASP A 119 -11.95 -21.68 -16.37
CA ASP A 119 -13.35 -21.32 -16.50
C ASP A 119 -13.59 -20.39 -17.69
N PHE A 120 -12.73 -19.39 -17.90
CA PHE A 120 -12.79 -18.50 -19.04
C PHE A 120 -12.63 -19.27 -20.36
N MET A 121 -11.60 -20.11 -20.45
CA MET A 121 -11.33 -20.93 -21.64
C MET A 121 -12.50 -21.88 -21.94
N ARG A 122 -13.07 -22.50 -20.92
CA ARG A 122 -14.25 -23.38 -21.05
C ARG A 122 -15.45 -22.60 -21.61
N ARG A 123 -15.75 -21.43 -21.08
CA ARG A 123 -16.87 -20.58 -21.56
C ARG A 123 -16.66 -20.11 -22.98
N LYS A 124 -15.45 -19.69 -23.36
CA LYS A 124 -15.10 -19.30 -24.72
C LYS A 124 -15.32 -20.45 -25.70
N THR A 125 -14.96 -21.69 -25.31
CA THR A 125 -15.16 -22.87 -26.12
C THR A 125 -16.65 -23.24 -26.27
N LEU A 126 -17.45 -23.06 -25.20
CA LEU A 126 -18.89 -23.30 -25.24
C LEU A 126 -19.64 -22.26 -26.08
N ASN A 127 -19.27 -20.97 -25.95
CA ASN A 127 -19.86 -19.90 -26.76
C ASN A 127 -19.53 -20.05 -28.27
N ASN A 128 -18.36 -20.61 -28.61
CA ASN A 128 -18.03 -20.92 -29.99
C ASN A 128 -18.80 -22.14 -30.56
N LYS A 129 -19.36 -23.01 -29.68
CA LYS A 129 -20.16 -24.17 -30.09
C LYS A 129 -21.67 -23.90 -30.12
N GLY A 130 -22.11 -22.78 -29.55
CA GLY A 130 -23.53 -22.49 -29.35
C GLY A 130 -23.97 -21.14 -29.90
N LYS A 131 -24.07 -21.00 -31.23
CA LYS A 131 -25.07 -20.12 -31.83
C LYS A 131 -26.41 -20.87 -31.85
N GLY A 132 -27.05 -20.96 -30.67
CA GLY A 132 -28.34 -21.63 -30.54
C GLY A 132 -29.00 -21.37 -29.23
N SER A 133 -30.13 -20.68 -29.31
CA SER A 133 -31.17 -20.49 -28.29
C SER A 133 -30.89 -19.39 -27.24
N GLY A 134 -31.31 -18.16 -27.60
CA GLY A 134 -31.59 -17.09 -26.68
C GLY A 134 -32.79 -17.44 -25.80
N THR A 135 -32.64 -17.19 -24.50
CA THR A 135 -33.73 -16.96 -23.57
C THR A 135 -33.32 -16.19 -22.32
N TYR A 136 -31.99 -16.02 -22.10
CA TYR A 136 -31.46 -15.27 -20.95
C TYR A 136 -30.93 -13.87 -21.27
N GLU A 137 -30.65 -13.58 -22.54
CA GLU A 137 -30.13 -12.26 -22.98
C GLU A 137 -31.20 -11.17 -23.00
N GLU A 138 -32.46 -11.51 -23.13
CA GLU A 138 -33.56 -10.54 -23.15
C GLU A 138 -33.97 -10.05 -21.76
N ALA A 139 -33.63 -10.77 -20.69
CA ALA A 139 -34.08 -10.45 -19.34
C ALA A 139 -33.20 -9.43 -18.60
N ARG A 140 -31.91 -9.28 -18.95
CA ARG A 140 -30.98 -8.33 -18.33
C ARG A 140 -29.83 -7.97 -19.28
N PRO A 141 -30.02 -7.00 -20.19
CA PRO A 141 -28.99 -6.57 -21.14
C PRO A 141 -27.72 -5.99 -20.50
N ASP A 142 -27.85 -5.47 -19.28
CA ASP A 142 -26.77 -4.94 -18.43
C ASP A 142 -25.87 -6.04 -17.81
N LEU A 143 -26.41 -7.25 -17.64
CA LEU A 143 -25.66 -8.43 -17.20
C LEU A 143 -25.14 -9.29 -18.34
N ALA A 144 -25.72 -9.15 -19.52
CA ALA A 144 -25.34 -9.90 -20.73
C ALA A 144 -24.07 -9.39 -21.42
N ARG A 145 -23.64 -8.15 -21.13
CA ARG A 145 -22.23 -7.71 -21.33
C ARG A 145 -21.33 -8.43 -20.34
N SER A 146 -21.36 -9.72 -20.46
CA SER A 146 -20.98 -10.66 -19.46
C SER A 146 -19.46 -10.69 -19.30
N ARG A 147 -19.06 -10.98 -18.08
CA ARG A 147 -17.78 -11.48 -17.58
C ARG A 147 -16.90 -12.27 -18.58
N SER A 148 -17.43 -12.76 -19.70
CA SER A 148 -16.70 -13.53 -20.71
C SER A 148 -15.78 -12.67 -21.60
N ASP A 149 -16.10 -11.37 -21.77
CA ASP A 149 -15.34 -10.48 -22.64
C ASP A 149 -14.25 -9.70 -21.90
N TYR A 150 -14.11 -9.91 -20.59
CA TYR A 150 -13.30 -9.06 -19.70
C TYR A 150 -12.01 -9.73 -19.20
N MET A 151 -11.61 -10.86 -19.75
CA MET A 151 -10.30 -11.40 -19.40
C MET A 151 -9.24 -10.84 -20.35
N PRO A 152 -8.29 -10.05 -19.83
CA PRO A 152 -7.17 -9.52 -20.63
C PRO A 152 -6.38 -10.66 -21.26
N SER A 153 -5.78 -10.41 -22.43
CA SER A 153 -4.97 -11.38 -23.16
C SER A 153 -3.73 -11.86 -22.38
N ASP A 154 -3.31 -11.07 -21.39
CA ASP A 154 -2.19 -11.34 -20.49
C ASP A 154 -2.56 -12.17 -19.26
N PHE A 155 -3.85 -12.55 -19.09
CA PHE A 155 -4.39 -13.26 -17.93
C PHE A 155 -4.13 -12.56 -16.58
N LYS A 156 -3.96 -11.23 -16.61
CA LYS A 156 -3.80 -10.40 -15.43
C LYS A 156 -5.08 -9.66 -15.07
N ARG A 157 -5.22 -9.32 -13.81
CA ARG A 157 -6.35 -8.55 -13.28
C ARG A 157 -5.85 -7.42 -12.39
N ASN A 158 -6.68 -6.42 -12.17
CA ASN A 158 -6.37 -5.37 -11.21
C ASN A 158 -6.12 -5.98 -9.83
N LYS A 159 -5.11 -5.44 -9.14
CA LYS A 159 -4.77 -5.86 -7.78
C LYS A 159 -5.97 -5.65 -6.85
N ARG A 160 -6.25 -6.67 -6.04
CA ARG A 160 -7.34 -6.64 -5.05
C ARG A 160 -6.89 -5.87 -3.81
N SER A 161 -7.87 -5.47 -2.97
CA SER A 161 -7.64 -4.66 -1.77
C SER A 161 -7.25 -5.46 -0.52
N VAL A 162 -7.10 -6.79 -0.60
CA VAL A 162 -6.56 -7.61 0.49
C VAL A 162 -5.23 -8.17 0.02
N TRP A 163 -4.15 -7.73 0.68
CA TRP A 163 -2.78 -8.11 0.36
C TRP A 163 -2.24 -9.04 1.43
N GLU A 164 -1.91 -10.24 1.03
CA GLU A 164 -1.26 -11.21 1.91
C GLU A 164 0.24 -11.06 1.81
N VAL A 165 0.86 -10.47 2.84
CA VAL A 165 2.29 -10.22 2.90
C VAL A 165 2.83 -10.68 4.25
N THR A 166 3.79 -11.59 4.23
CA THR A 166 4.45 -12.12 5.41
C THR A 166 5.33 -11.07 6.07
N THR A 167 5.22 -10.90 7.39
CA THR A 167 6.14 -10.07 8.15
C THR A 167 7.54 -10.68 8.11
N LYS A 168 8.54 -9.87 7.79
CA LYS A 168 9.95 -10.29 7.77
C LYS A 168 10.68 -9.52 8.87
N PRO A 169 11.27 -10.19 9.86
CA PRO A 169 12.08 -9.50 10.87
C PRO A 169 13.31 -8.89 10.20
N TYR A 170 13.66 -7.69 10.63
CA TYR A 170 14.93 -7.06 10.26
C TYR A 170 15.85 -7.10 11.47
N SER A 171 16.98 -7.80 11.33
CA SER A 171 17.90 -8.10 12.46
C SER A 171 18.60 -6.84 13.02
N GLY A 172 18.65 -5.76 12.26
CA GLY A 172 19.27 -4.49 12.65
C GLY A 172 18.36 -3.54 13.43
N ALA A 173 17.04 -3.79 13.47
CA ALA A 173 16.08 -2.91 14.13
C ALA A 173 15.20 -3.68 15.12
N HIS A 174 15.12 -3.20 16.35
CA HIS A 174 14.26 -3.78 17.40
C HIS A 174 12.78 -3.40 17.25
N PHE A 175 12.40 -2.65 16.22
CA PHE A 175 11.05 -2.11 16.02
C PHE A 175 10.38 -2.66 14.76
N ALA A 176 9.05 -2.57 14.72
CA ALA A 176 8.21 -3.10 13.66
C ALA A 176 8.47 -2.38 12.33
N THR A 177 9.34 -2.93 11.50
CA THR A 177 9.51 -2.49 10.11
C THR A 177 8.56 -3.26 9.19
N TYR A 178 7.92 -2.57 8.26
CA TYR A 178 7.16 -3.26 7.24
C TYR A 178 8.09 -3.91 6.18
N PRO A 179 7.68 -5.03 5.59
CA PRO A 179 8.48 -5.70 4.57
C PRO A 179 8.47 -4.90 3.26
N PRO A 180 9.56 -4.95 2.46
CA PRO A 180 9.63 -4.30 1.14
C PRO A 180 8.47 -4.67 0.22
N ASP A 181 8.06 -5.93 0.23
CA ASP A 181 6.99 -6.48 -0.61
C ASP A 181 5.62 -5.80 -0.35
N LEU A 182 5.43 -5.18 0.84
CA LEU A 182 4.22 -4.48 1.19
C LEU A 182 4.10 -3.13 0.47
N ILE A 183 5.20 -2.37 0.43
CA ILE A 183 5.19 -1.01 -0.11
C ILE A 183 5.54 -0.94 -1.59
N GLU A 184 6.12 -2.01 -2.14
CA GLU A 184 6.47 -2.08 -3.56
C GLU A 184 5.26 -1.76 -4.48
N PRO A 185 4.06 -2.33 -4.28
CA PRO A 185 2.88 -1.94 -5.05
C PRO A 185 2.47 -0.48 -4.85
N CYS A 186 2.65 0.06 -3.64
CA CYS A 186 2.32 1.47 -3.37
C CYS A 186 3.20 2.42 -4.17
N ILE A 187 4.51 2.15 -4.22
CA ILE A 187 5.49 2.95 -4.96
C ILE A 187 5.27 2.81 -6.47
N LEU A 188 5.09 1.58 -6.96
CA LEU A 188 4.88 1.32 -8.38
C LEU A 188 3.60 1.98 -8.91
N ALA A 189 2.52 1.90 -8.15
CA ALA A 189 1.24 2.50 -8.54
C ALA A 189 1.21 4.02 -8.35
N GLY A 190 1.84 4.53 -7.27
CA GLY A 190 1.68 5.92 -6.84
C GLY A 190 2.77 6.88 -7.33
N CYS A 191 3.88 6.38 -7.88
CA CYS A 191 4.99 7.22 -8.31
C CYS A 191 5.53 6.77 -9.68
N PRO A 192 5.59 7.64 -10.71
CA PRO A 192 6.19 7.29 -11.97
C PRO A 192 7.71 7.06 -11.83
N GLU A 193 8.31 6.34 -12.79
CA GLU A 193 9.78 6.20 -12.87
C GLU A 193 10.44 7.58 -12.98
N GLY A 194 11.54 7.78 -12.25
CA GLY A 194 12.20 9.08 -12.11
C GLY A 194 11.53 10.04 -11.12
N GLY A 195 10.33 9.70 -10.59
CA GLY A 195 9.63 10.49 -9.60
C GLY A 195 10.27 10.42 -8.20
N VAL A 196 9.77 11.21 -7.27
CA VAL A 196 10.25 11.30 -5.89
C VAL A 196 9.24 10.71 -4.92
N VAL A 197 9.68 9.80 -4.07
CA VAL A 197 8.92 9.23 -2.96
C VAL A 197 9.36 9.90 -1.66
N LEU A 198 8.42 10.45 -0.89
CA LEU A 198 8.67 11.01 0.43
C LEU A 198 8.13 10.03 1.50
N ASP A 199 8.96 9.74 2.49
CA ASP A 199 8.54 9.06 3.72
C ASP A 199 8.84 9.96 4.92
N PRO A 200 7.79 10.54 5.55
CA PRO A 200 7.98 11.42 6.71
C PRO A 200 8.33 10.67 8.00
N PHE A 201 8.36 9.33 7.95
CA PHE A 201 8.70 8.44 9.06
C PHE A 201 9.66 7.34 8.55
N GLY A 202 10.79 7.75 8.00
CA GLY A 202 11.69 6.92 7.19
C GLY A 202 12.26 5.67 7.87
N GLY A 203 12.34 5.69 9.20
CA GLY A 203 12.84 4.56 9.98
C GLY A 203 14.20 4.09 9.48
N SER A 204 14.33 2.79 9.26
CA SER A 204 15.56 2.17 8.74
C SER A 204 15.76 2.31 7.22
N GLY A 205 14.85 2.99 6.49
CA GLY A 205 15.02 3.25 5.06
C GLY A 205 14.42 2.23 4.09
N THR A 206 13.46 1.43 4.53
CA THR A 206 12.79 0.45 3.65
C THR A 206 12.18 1.12 2.42
N THR A 207 11.53 2.28 2.59
CA THR A 207 10.94 3.06 1.49
C THR A 207 12.00 3.48 0.47
N ALA A 208 13.15 3.97 0.93
CA ALA A 208 14.23 4.39 0.04
C ALA A 208 14.78 3.20 -0.77
N GLY A 209 15.05 2.06 -0.11
CA GLY A 209 15.55 0.87 -0.80
C GLY A 209 14.63 0.40 -1.90
N VAL A 210 13.31 0.38 -1.66
CA VAL A 210 12.32 -0.02 -2.68
C VAL A 210 12.18 1.04 -3.77
N ALA A 211 12.18 2.33 -3.43
CA ALA A 211 12.09 3.40 -4.42
C ALA A 211 13.28 3.36 -5.40
N LEU A 212 14.50 3.26 -4.88
CA LEU A 212 15.73 3.18 -5.68
C LEU A 212 15.77 1.93 -6.55
N LYS A 213 15.41 0.77 -6.02
CA LYS A 213 15.29 -0.49 -6.77
C LYS A 213 14.43 -0.31 -8.02
N HIS A 214 13.41 0.53 -7.95
CA HIS A 214 12.48 0.81 -9.04
C HIS A 214 12.75 2.14 -9.74
N LYS A 215 13.97 2.68 -9.66
CA LYS A 215 14.39 3.92 -10.32
C LYS A 215 13.53 5.15 -9.95
N ARG A 216 13.15 5.26 -8.68
CA ARG A 216 12.55 6.45 -8.10
C ARG A 216 13.54 7.06 -7.12
N LYS A 217 13.50 8.39 -6.98
CA LYS A 217 14.23 9.12 -5.94
C LYS A 217 13.51 8.96 -4.61
N ALA A 218 14.22 9.07 -3.48
CA ALA A 218 13.62 9.00 -2.15
C ALA A 218 14.08 10.17 -1.27
N ILE A 219 13.13 10.67 -0.47
CA ILE A 219 13.40 11.62 0.62
C ILE A 219 12.83 10.98 1.88
N LEU A 220 13.66 10.87 2.91
CA LEU A 220 13.28 10.33 4.21
C LEU A 220 13.39 11.41 5.27
N CYS A 221 12.40 11.48 6.18
CA CYS A 221 12.53 12.21 7.43
C CYS A 221 12.56 11.18 8.57
N GLU A 222 13.60 11.23 9.40
CA GLU A 222 13.74 10.34 10.56
C GLU A 222 14.27 11.14 11.76
N LEU A 223 13.57 11.02 12.88
CA LEU A 223 13.92 11.74 14.11
C LEU A 223 15.04 11.04 14.89
N ASN A 224 15.08 9.71 14.83
CA ASN A 224 16.07 8.92 15.54
C ASN A 224 17.35 8.76 14.70
N PRO A 225 18.50 9.32 15.13
CA PRO A 225 19.75 9.22 14.37
C PRO A 225 20.24 7.76 14.23
N ASP A 226 19.93 6.89 15.17
CA ASP A 226 20.33 5.49 15.08
C ASP A 226 19.62 4.78 13.91
N TYR A 227 18.36 5.13 13.64
CA TYR A 227 17.64 4.61 12.48
C TYR A 227 18.12 5.25 11.18
N ALA A 228 18.37 6.55 11.18
CA ALA A 228 18.93 7.24 10.02
C ALA A 228 20.27 6.63 9.59
N ASN A 229 21.12 6.23 10.54
CA ASN A 229 22.40 5.56 10.27
C ASN A 229 22.25 4.15 9.67
N MET A 230 21.06 3.51 9.76
CA MET A 230 20.83 2.20 9.17
C MET A 230 20.40 2.24 7.69
N VAL A 231 20.07 3.43 7.18
CA VAL A 231 19.45 3.60 5.85
C VAL A 231 20.30 3.03 4.74
N ASP A 232 21.61 3.32 4.71
CA ASP A 232 22.51 2.85 3.66
C ASP A 232 22.61 1.32 3.63
N ASP A 233 22.72 0.69 4.79
CA ASP A 233 22.78 -0.77 4.87
C ASP A 233 21.46 -1.40 4.49
N ARG A 234 20.35 -0.78 4.86
CA ARG A 234 19.02 -1.24 4.46
C ARG A 234 18.77 -1.13 2.96
N ILE A 235 19.24 -0.07 2.34
CA ILE A 235 19.19 0.09 0.88
C ILE A 235 19.98 -1.04 0.20
N LYS A 236 21.19 -1.35 0.65
CA LYS A 236 22.01 -2.45 0.12
C LYS A 236 21.34 -3.82 0.29
N ASP A 237 20.67 -4.06 1.41
CA ASP A 237 19.90 -5.29 1.63
C ASP A 237 18.76 -5.47 0.62
N ILE A 238 18.05 -4.38 0.30
CA ILE A 238 16.89 -4.41 -0.60
C ILE A 238 17.32 -4.36 -2.06
N PHE A 239 18.37 -3.62 -2.36
CA PHE A 239 18.93 -3.40 -3.70
C PHE A 239 20.44 -3.65 -3.71
N PRO A 240 20.91 -4.91 -3.67
CA PRO A 240 22.34 -5.26 -3.58
C PRO A 240 23.20 -4.77 -4.74
N HIS A 241 22.60 -4.45 -5.87
CA HIS A 241 23.29 -3.95 -7.08
C HIS A 241 23.38 -2.42 -7.15
N VAL A 242 22.94 -1.71 -6.10
CA VAL A 242 23.11 -0.27 -6.03
C VAL A 242 24.61 0.05 -5.93
N ASN A 243 25.15 0.72 -6.93
CA ASN A 243 26.50 1.24 -6.88
C ASN A 243 26.49 2.60 -6.18
N GLN A 244 27.60 2.92 -5.50
CA GLN A 244 27.75 4.20 -4.81
C GLN A 244 27.60 5.40 -5.75
N TYR A 245 27.88 5.23 -7.04
CA TYR A 245 27.67 6.24 -8.09
C TYR A 245 26.20 6.46 -8.43
N ASP A 246 25.36 5.42 -8.41
CA ASP A 246 23.92 5.53 -8.64
C ASP A 246 23.23 6.36 -7.54
N LEU A 247 23.76 6.32 -6.31
CA LEU A 247 23.28 7.13 -5.19
C LEU A 247 23.66 8.59 -5.32
N LEU A 248 24.84 8.90 -5.86
CA LEU A 248 25.32 10.27 -6.05
C LEU A 248 24.64 10.96 -7.25
N ASP A 249 24.45 10.25 -8.36
CA ASP A 249 23.74 10.76 -9.55
C ASP A 249 22.27 11.11 -9.26
N ILE A 250 21.65 10.44 -8.30
CA ILE A 250 20.27 10.72 -7.87
C ILE A 250 20.18 11.98 -7.00
N LEU A 251 21.27 12.37 -6.37
CA LEU A 251 21.33 13.55 -5.47
C LEU A 251 21.78 14.83 -6.17
N GLU A 252 22.38 14.76 -7.38
CA GLU A 252 22.95 15.90 -8.11
C GLU A 252 22.03 16.47 -9.21
N GLU A 253 20.88 15.87 -9.52
CA GLU A 253 19.85 16.39 -10.42
C GLU A 253 18.63 16.97 -9.63
#